data_f01de7cd2d1c4296cef8a787695e076b
#
_entry.id   f01de7cd2d1c4296cef8a787695e076b
#
_cell.length_a   1.000
_cell.length_b   1.000
_cell.length_c   1.000
_cell.angle_alpha   90.00
_cell.angle_beta   90.00
_cell.angle_gamma   90.00
#
_symmetry.space_group_name_H-M   'P 1'
#
loop_
_entity.id
_entity.type
_entity.pdbx_description
1 polymer ?
#
loop_
_entity_poly.entity_id
_entity_poly.type
_entity_poly.pdbx_seq_one_letter_code
_entity_poly.pdbx_strand_id
1 'polypeptide(L)'
;VRLAAMRVVGVGAGAWGLPAAAELAGRGHEVTLVDRSGPANDLSSSPGPTRLWRLTHPDPVRVRLALRSVEAMERLEARTGTTVHLRRGLLWRDDAGPGDVHEALRGEGVAHEVVDPQDVGRFLPGLRPDDRPAVWCEGAGPVLAAASMRAQLGLFEAAGGVLERALVRGVEPVAGGVRVHVDRQAPLTADVAVLAPGPGAVGLLEGLDVRLRLRPRLEQVVHFGDAADPGATDGYACFVDRPHFADDGDEVPNLYAMPTPGRGYKVGIDRPLRDLVEGDTDRTPSERTTADITDRVRRDITGVPPRPLDAQVCSWTESPDGRFVLDTLPGGVVLACGDSGEGFKFSALMGLVLADLAEGRTPDADVAAFSLARFATV
;
A
#
# COMPACT_ATOMS: atom_id res chain seq x y z
N VAL A 1 -24.83 -20.89 3.57
CA VAL A 1 -24.82 -21.68 2.32
C VAL A 1 -23.38 -21.62 1.79
N ARG A 2 -22.74 -22.78 1.63
CA ARG A 2 -21.40 -22.84 1.01
C ARG A 2 -21.57 -22.60 -0.49
N LEU A 3 -20.93 -21.58 -1.02
CA LEU A 3 -20.92 -21.33 -2.46
C LEU A 3 -20.27 -22.52 -3.19
N ALA A 4 -20.68 -22.79 -4.42
CA ALA A 4 -19.99 -23.77 -5.26
C ALA A 4 -18.54 -23.33 -5.49
N ALA A 5 -17.60 -24.26 -5.57
CA ALA A 5 -16.22 -23.95 -5.91
C ALA A 5 -16.16 -23.33 -7.31
N MET A 6 -15.47 -22.19 -7.42
CA MET A 6 -15.22 -21.48 -8.67
C MET A 6 -13.77 -21.68 -9.11
N ARG A 7 -13.55 -21.59 -10.40
CA ARG A 7 -12.20 -21.40 -10.97
C ARG A 7 -11.93 -19.91 -11.02
N VAL A 8 -10.85 -19.47 -10.40
CA VAL A 8 -10.46 -18.06 -10.32
C VAL A 8 -9.07 -17.87 -10.89
N VAL A 9 -8.90 -16.88 -11.74
CA VAL A 9 -7.57 -16.42 -12.18
C VAL A 9 -7.30 -15.06 -11.53
N GLY A 10 -6.29 -15.02 -10.67
CA GLY A 10 -5.73 -13.79 -10.13
C GLY A 10 -4.66 -13.23 -11.07
N VAL A 11 -4.64 -11.91 -11.29
CA VAL A 11 -3.63 -11.23 -12.09
C VAL A 11 -2.90 -10.21 -11.24
N GLY A 12 -1.59 -10.48 -11.00
CA GLY A 12 -0.72 -9.70 -10.12
C GLY A 12 -0.59 -10.30 -8.72
N ALA A 13 0.61 -10.75 -8.36
CA ALA A 13 0.94 -11.31 -7.04
C ALA A 13 1.49 -10.24 -6.07
N GLY A 14 1.01 -9.01 -6.19
CA GLY A 14 1.34 -7.90 -5.31
C GLY A 14 0.53 -7.88 -4.02
N ALA A 15 0.61 -6.75 -3.30
CA ALA A 15 0.00 -6.54 -1.98
C ALA A 15 -1.52 -6.69 -1.94
N TRP A 16 -2.22 -6.75 -3.06
CA TRP A 16 -3.67 -6.97 -3.12
C TRP A 16 -4.05 -8.31 -3.77
N GLY A 17 -3.39 -8.67 -4.87
CA GLY A 17 -3.75 -9.89 -5.58
C GLY A 17 -3.32 -11.17 -4.85
N LEU A 18 -2.15 -11.20 -4.22
CA LEU A 18 -1.72 -12.37 -3.44
C LEU A 18 -2.63 -12.62 -2.22
N PRO A 19 -2.99 -11.63 -1.38
CA PRO A 19 -3.97 -11.84 -0.31
C PRO A 19 -5.33 -12.31 -0.82
N ALA A 20 -5.82 -11.75 -1.94
CA ALA A 20 -7.09 -12.16 -2.53
C ALA A 20 -7.05 -13.62 -3.00
N ALA A 21 -5.96 -14.03 -3.66
CA ALA A 21 -5.75 -15.40 -4.08
C ALA A 21 -5.66 -16.35 -2.89
N ALA A 22 -4.94 -15.96 -1.82
CA ALA A 22 -4.82 -16.75 -0.59
C ALA A 22 -6.17 -16.93 0.12
N GLU A 23 -6.97 -15.87 0.18
CA GLU A 23 -8.29 -15.93 0.80
C GLU A 23 -9.27 -16.79 -0.02
N LEU A 24 -9.31 -16.62 -1.35
CA LEU A 24 -10.14 -17.41 -2.25
C LEU A 24 -9.78 -18.90 -2.21
N ALA A 25 -8.50 -19.23 -2.28
CA ALA A 25 -8.03 -20.61 -2.15
C ALA A 25 -8.40 -21.19 -0.77
N GLY A 26 -8.23 -20.42 0.30
CA GLY A 26 -8.63 -20.79 1.66
C GLY A 26 -10.13 -21.01 1.83
N ARG A 27 -10.98 -20.37 1.02
CA ARG A 27 -12.44 -20.57 0.95
C ARG A 27 -12.83 -21.81 0.14
N GLY A 28 -11.86 -22.46 -0.54
CA GLY A 28 -12.04 -23.69 -1.31
C GLY A 28 -12.30 -23.48 -2.80
N HIS A 29 -11.95 -22.33 -3.35
CA HIS A 29 -11.93 -22.10 -4.79
C HIS A 29 -10.65 -22.64 -5.42
N GLU A 30 -10.71 -22.99 -6.71
CA GLU A 30 -9.54 -23.36 -7.51
C GLU A 30 -8.90 -22.06 -8.04
N VAL A 31 -7.72 -21.70 -7.54
CA VAL A 31 -7.11 -20.40 -7.81
C VAL A 31 -5.77 -20.55 -8.52
N THR A 32 -5.65 -19.98 -9.72
CA THR A 32 -4.39 -19.74 -10.42
C THR A 32 -4.03 -18.26 -10.33
N LEU A 33 -2.89 -17.94 -9.72
CA LEU A 33 -2.37 -16.58 -9.61
C LEU A 33 -1.26 -16.37 -10.63
N VAL A 34 -1.46 -15.44 -11.56
CA VAL A 34 -0.50 -15.15 -12.63
C VAL A 34 0.23 -13.84 -12.33
N ASP A 35 1.55 -13.89 -12.31
CA ASP A 35 2.38 -12.69 -12.16
C ASP A 35 3.64 -12.79 -13.02
N ARG A 36 4.02 -11.70 -13.65
CA ARG A 36 5.20 -11.63 -14.53
C ARG A 36 6.50 -12.04 -13.85
N SER A 37 6.68 -11.62 -12.60
CA SER A 37 7.93 -11.77 -11.86
C SER A 37 7.80 -12.56 -10.57
N GLY A 38 6.55 -12.83 -10.13
CA GLY A 38 6.22 -13.51 -8.87
C GLY A 38 6.06 -12.55 -7.69
N PRO A 39 5.66 -13.08 -6.51
CA PRO A 39 5.42 -12.27 -5.32
C PRO A 39 6.68 -11.54 -4.84
N ALA A 40 6.49 -10.35 -4.24
CA ALA A 40 7.55 -9.56 -3.60
C ALA A 40 8.79 -9.29 -4.47
N ASN A 41 8.62 -9.24 -5.79
CA ASN A 41 9.71 -8.91 -6.71
C ASN A 41 10.03 -7.40 -6.69
N ASP A 42 11.28 -7.03 -6.98
CA ASP A 42 11.77 -5.65 -6.88
C ASP A 42 11.19 -4.69 -7.92
N LEU A 43 10.52 -5.20 -8.94
CA LEU A 43 9.88 -4.39 -9.98
C LEU A 43 8.44 -4.02 -9.64
N SER A 44 7.84 -4.64 -8.62
CA SER A 44 6.48 -4.35 -8.18
C SER A 44 6.39 -3.14 -7.26
N SER A 45 5.17 -2.75 -6.86
CA SER A 45 4.92 -1.72 -5.84
C SER A 45 5.07 -2.25 -4.40
N SER A 46 5.22 -3.55 -4.23
CA SER A 46 5.16 -4.23 -2.92
C SER A 46 6.50 -4.52 -2.25
N PRO A 47 7.69 -4.39 -2.88
CA PRO A 47 8.96 -4.80 -2.28
C PRO A 47 9.37 -3.89 -1.12
N GLY A 48 10.41 -4.34 -0.42
CA GLY A 48 11.01 -3.62 0.69
C GLY A 48 10.55 -4.16 2.05
N PRO A 49 11.28 -3.78 3.13
CA PRO A 49 11.10 -4.40 4.45
C PRO A 49 9.84 -3.92 5.16
N THR A 50 9.52 -2.64 5.05
CA THR A 50 8.42 -2.02 5.82
C THR A 50 7.54 -1.12 4.96
N ARG A 51 6.29 -0.92 5.44
CA ARG A 51 5.32 0.07 4.95
C ARG A 51 4.65 0.74 6.13
N LEU A 52 4.25 2.00 5.98
CA LEU A 52 3.55 2.72 7.04
C LEU A 52 2.08 2.30 7.08
N TRP A 53 1.60 1.88 8.25
CA TRP A 53 0.19 1.79 8.56
C TRP A 53 -0.19 2.93 9.52
N ARG A 54 -1.30 3.60 9.25
CA ARG A 54 -1.76 4.76 10.01
C ARG A 54 -3.28 4.89 10.02
N LEU A 55 -3.80 5.53 11.05
CA LEU A 55 -5.20 5.94 11.20
C LEU A 55 -5.41 7.42 10.85
N THR A 56 -4.34 8.21 10.80
CA THR A 56 -4.37 9.65 10.54
C THR A 56 -4.76 9.94 9.09
N HIS A 57 -6.06 9.91 8.82
CA HIS A 57 -6.68 10.27 7.55
C HIS A 57 -7.73 11.35 7.79
N PRO A 58 -7.81 12.40 6.95
CA PRO A 58 -8.89 13.40 7.02
C PRO A 58 -10.23 12.85 6.54
N ASP A 59 -10.23 11.75 5.77
CA ASP A 59 -11.43 11.06 5.25
C ASP A 59 -11.89 9.96 6.21
N PRO A 60 -13.08 10.07 6.84
CA PRO A 60 -13.60 9.05 7.76
C PRO A 60 -13.73 7.65 7.14
N VAL A 61 -14.03 7.56 5.84
CA VAL A 61 -14.07 6.26 5.13
C VAL A 61 -12.71 5.57 5.20
N ARG A 62 -11.63 6.32 5.00
CA ARG A 62 -10.26 5.76 5.11
C ARG A 62 -9.90 5.40 6.55
N VAL A 63 -10.40 6.13 7.55
CA VAL A 63 -10.21 5.76 8.98
C VAL A 63 -10.87 4.41 9.25
N ARG A 64 -12.14 4.22 8.85
CA ARG A 64 -12.85 2.94 9.03
C ARG A 64 -12.17 1.79 8.29
N LEU A 65 -11.72 2.00 7.05
CA LEU A 65 -10.94 0.97 6.33
C LEU A 65 -9.61 0.66 7.02
N ALA A 66 -8.93 1.65 7.61
CA ALA A 66 -7.71 1.42 8.35
C ALA A 66 -7.97 0.61 9.63
N LEU A 67 -9.06 0.86 10.36
CA LEU A 67 -9.48 0.04 11.50
C LEU A 67 -9.74 -1.41 11.07
N ARG A 68 -10.50 -1.63 10.01
CA ARG A 68 -10.73 -2.98 9.45
C ARG A 68 -9.44 -3.64 8.97
N SER A 69 -8.50 -2.84 8.48
CA SER A 69 -7.20 -3.32 8.00
C SER A 69 -6.34 -3.87 9.15
N VAL A 70 -6.33 -3.23 10.33
CA VAL A 70 -5.58 -3.76 11.48
C VAL A 70 -6.19 -5.07 11.98
N GLU A 71 -7.51 -5.19 12.02
CA GLU A 71 -8.19 -6.45 12.35
C GLU A 71 -7.83 -7.58 11.36
N ALA A 72 -7.74 -7.24 10.07
CA ALA A 72 -7.33 -8.22 9.05
C ALA A 72 -5.86 -8.64 9.21
N MET A 73 -4.97 -7.73 9.59
CA MET A 73 -3.58 -8.05 9.93
C MET A 73 -3.48 -8.94 11.17
N GLU A 74 -4.24 -8.65 12.22
CA GLU A 74 -4.29 -9.48 13.44
C GLU A 74 -4.78 -10.91 13.13
N ARG A 75 -5.76 -11.05 12.23
CA ARG A 75 -6.19 -12.38 11.76
C ARG A 75 -5.10 -13.09 10.98
N LEU A 76 -4.34 -12.37 10.14
CA LEU A 76 -3.19 -12.93 9.43
C LEU A 76 -2.12 -13.42 10.42
N GLU A 77 -1.78 -12.61 11.41
CA GLU A 77 -0.84 -12.95 12.49
C GLU A 77 -1.29 -14.21 13.24
N ALA A 78 -2.57 -14.26 13.65
CA ALA A 78 -3.14 -15.41 14.36
C ALA A 78 -3.13 -16.70 13.53
N ARG A 79 -3.36 -16.62 12.22
CA ARG A 79 -3.37 -17.76 11.30
C ARG A 79 -1.97 -18.30 11.00
N THR A 80 -0.95 -17.45 11.04
CA THR A 80 0.40 -17.79 10.54
C THR A 80 1.47 -17.81 11.63
N GLY A 81 1.17 -17.26 12.81
CA GLY A 81 2.18 -17.05 13.87
C GLY A 81 3.24 -16.01 13.50
N THR A 82 3.03 -15.24 12.43
CA THR A 82 3.99 -14.27 11.91
C THR A 82 3.59 -12.86 12.31
N THR A 83 4.44 -12.14 13.04
CA THR A 83 4.22 -10.72 13.30
C THR A 83 4.34 -9.94 11.99
N VAL A 84 3.31 -9.16 11.66
CA VAL A 84 3.27 -8.32 10.45
C VAL A 84 3.10 -6.84 10.75
N HIS A 85 2.63 -6.47 11.94
CA HIS A 85 2.43 -5.09 12.33
C HIS A 85 3.13 -4.76 13.66
N LEU A 86 3.94 -3.72 13.65
CA LEU A 86 4.64 -3.22 14.84
C LEU A 86 3.98 -1.92 15.31
N ARG A 87 3.39 -1.92 16.52
CA ARG A 87 2.84 -0.71 17.14
C ARG A 87 3.98 0.12 17.70
N ARG A 88 4.38 1.14 16.96
CA ARG A 88 5.46 2.09 17.35
C ARG A 88 4.91 3.50 17.56
N GLY A 89 3.63 3.69 17.27
CA GLY A 89 3.02 5.01 17.25
C GLY A 89 3.38 5.81 15.99
N LEU A 90 2.61 6.86 15.76
CA LEU A 90 2.83 7.81 14.67
C LEU A 90 2.50 9.22 15.12
N LEU A 91 3.42 10.13 14.85
CA LEU A 91 3.20 11.55 14.87
C LEU A 91 2.80 12.04 13.47
N TRP A 92 1.67 12.74 13.41
CA TRP A 92 1.18 13.40 12.20
C TRP A 92 1.19 14.90 12.39
N ARG A 93 1.91 15.62 11.54
CA ARG A 93 1.97 17.07 11.54
C ARG A 93 1.44 17.63 10.21
N ASP A 94 0.61 18.64 10.26
CA ASP A 94 -0.03 19.24 9.09
C ASP A 94 -0.01 20.76 9.18
N ASP A 95 0.07 21.45 8.05
CA ASP A 95 0.07 22.91 7.98
C ASP A 95 -1.24 23.52 8.45
N ALA A 96 -2.34 22.84 8.14
CA ALA A 96 -3.68 23.21 8.62
C ALA A 96 -3.90 22.89 10.12
N GLY A 97 -2.86 22.40 10.83
CA GLY A 97 -2.98 21.89 12.19
C GLY A 97 -3.67 20.51 12.23
N PRO A 98 -4.10 20.04 13.42
CA PRO A 98 -4.71 18.73 13.57
C PRO A 98 -6.14 18.61 13.02
N GLY A 99 -6.79 19.73 12.69
CA GLY A 99 -8.19 19.93 12.30
C GLY A 99 -8.93 18.73 11.76
N ASP A 100 -8.89 18.53 10.45
CA ASP A 100 -9.68 17.48 9.77
C ASP A 100 -9.31 16.06 10.23
N VAL A 101 -8.01 15.78 10.49
CA VAL A 101 -7.57 14.49 10.98
C VAL A 101 -8.05 14.24 12.41
N HIS A 102 -7.96 15.27 13.29
CA HIS A 102 -8.48 15.18 14.65
C HIS A 102 -9.99 14.92 14.66
N GLU A 103 -10.75 15.65 13.83
CA GLU A 103 -12.21 15.50 13.74
C GLU A 103 -12.60 14.11 13.19
N ALA A 104 -11.91 13.62 12.16
CA ALA A 104 -12.16 12.30 11.61
C ALA A 104 -11.86 11.19 12.63
N LEU A 105 -10.74 11.25 13.33
CA LEU A 105 -10.38 10.29 14.36
C LEU A 105 -11.38 10.31 15.53
N ARG A 106 -11.76 11.51 15.98
CA ARG A 106 -12.76 11.69 17.04
C ARG A 106 -14.12 11.12 16.64
N GLY A 107 -14.54 11.40 15.41
CA GLY A 107 -15.81 10.91 14.86
C GLY A 107 -15.90 9.40 14.79
N GLU A 108 -14.78 8.73 14.51
CA GLU A 108 -14.68 7.27 14.44
C GLU A 108 -14.25 6.63 15.79
N GLY A 109 -14.19 7.40 16.88
CA GLY A 109 -13.86 6.89 18.21
C GLY A 109 -12.41 6.41 18.38
N VAL A 110 -11.50 6.85 17.53
CA VAL A 110 -10.08 6.47 17.60
C VAL A 110 -9.37 7.25 18.69
N ALA A 111 -8.71 6.53 19.61
CA ALA A 111 -7.88 7.15 20.64
C ALA A 111 -6.65 7.83 20.00
N HIS A 112 -6.47 9.11 20.30
CA HIS A 112 -5.37 9.92 19.81
C HIS A 112 -5.13 11.11 20.76
N GLU A 113 -3.96 11.74 20.66
CA GLU A 113 -3.57 12.92 21.43
C GLU A 113 -3.22 14.05 20.46
N VAL A 114 -3.71 15.26 20.74
CA VAL A 114 -3.21 16.48 20.09
C VAL A 114 -1.99 16.92 20.87
N VAL A 115 -0.87 17.04 20.21
CA VAL A 115 0.45 17.26 20.79
C VAL A 115 0.89 18.70 20.49
N ASP A 116 1.22 19.43 21.53
CA ASP A 116 1.76 20.80 21.39
C ASP A 116 3.10 20.76 20.63
N PRO A 117 3.41 21.81 19.84
CA PRO A 117 4.65 21.87 19.07
C PRO A 117 5.92 21.58 19.87
N GLN A 118 5.98 22.03 21.12
CA GLN A 118 7.16 21.86 21.99
C GLN A 118 7.31 20.44 22.56
N ASP A 119 6.24 19.63 22.50
CA ASP A 119 6.19 18.30 23.10
C ASP A 119 6.46 17.15 22.10
N VAL A 120 6.61 17.45 20.81
CA VAL A 120 6.80 16.43 19.77
C VAL A 120 8.00 15.51 20.03
N GLY A 121 9.04 16.02 20.69
CA GLY A 121 10.23 15.25 21.07
C GLY A 121 9.98 14.14 22.09
N ARG A 122 8.84 14.15 22.81
CA ARG A 122 8.42 13.06 23.71
C ARG A 122 8.10 11.79 22.93
N PHE A 123 7.64 11.92 21.70
CA PHE A 123 7.18 10.81 20.87
C PHE A 123 8.24 10.38 19.85
N LEU A 124 8.95 11.33 19.26
CA LEU A 124 10.05 11.05 18.36
C LEU A 124 11.32 11.79 18.82
N PRO A 125 12.30 11.07 19.41
CA PRO A 125 13.53 11.68 19.90
C PRO A 125 14.24 12.48 18.79
N GLY A 126 14.58 13.72 19.11
CA GLY A 126 15.29 14.61 18.19
C GLY A 126 14.47 15.17 17.03
N LEU A 127 13.15 14.96 17.01
CA LEU A 127 12.28 15.72 16.12
C LEU A 127 12.32 17.19 16.53
N ARG A 128 12.67 18.06 15.61
CA ARG A 128 12.67 19.50 15.88
C ARG A 128 11.24 20.04 15.96
N PRO A 129 10.90 20.76 17.02
CA PRO A 129 9.65 21.49 17.07
C PRO A 129 9.66 22.59 16.01
N ASP A 130 8.50 22.87 15.49
CA ASP A 130 8.15 24.10 14.77
C ASP A 130 6.88 24.68 15.44
N ASP A 131 6.17 25.59 14.82
CA ASP A 131 4.97 26.21 15.37
C ASP A 131 3.69 25.38 15.15
N ARG A 132 3.79 24.22 14.50
CA ARG A 132 2.65 23.37 14.15
C ARG A 132 2.40 22.30 15.20
N PRO A 133 1.17 22.15 15.72
CA PRO A 133 0.78 21.03 16.55
C PRO A 133 0.74 19.73 15.73
N ALA A 134 0.80 18.60 16.45
CA ALA A 134 0.75 17.28 15.83
C ALA A 134 -0.40 16.44 16.41
N VAL A 135 -0.72 15.32 15.74
CA VAL A 135 -1.60 14.28 16.24
C VAL A 135 -0.77 13.03 16.50
N TRP A 136 -0.86 12.49 17.71
CA TRP A 136 -0.25 11.22 18.09
C TRP A 136 -1.28 10.09 18.06
N CYS A 137 -0.95 9.00 17.35
CA CYS A 137 -1.73 7.77 17.32
C CYS A 137 -0.83 6.59 17.78
N GLU A 138 -1.04 6.08 18.98
CA GLU A 138 -0.22 5.00 19.56
C GLU A 138 -0.33 3.68 18.79
N GLY A 139 -1.53 3.35 18.28
CA GLY A 139 -1.79 2.10 17.55
C GLY A 139 -1.14 2.00 16.18
N ALA A 140 -0.65 3.11 15.61
CA ALA A 140 -0.01 3.16 14.31
C ALA A 140 1.40 2.55 14.33
N GLY A 141 1.95 2.28 13.13
CA GLY A 141 3.31 1.76 13.06
C GLY A 141 3.68 1.13 11.72
N PRO A 142 4.88 0.55 11.60
CA PRO A 142 5.29 -0.11 10.37
C PRO A 142 4.64 -1.49 10.22
N VAL A 143 4.16 -1.79 9.02
CA VAL A 143 3.87 -3.15 8.56
C VAL A 143 5.16 -3.76 8.03
N LEU A 144 5.50 -4.96 8.49
CA LEU A 144 6.61 -5.76 8.00
C LEU A 144 6.24 -6.37 6.64
N ALA A 145 6.45 -5.59 5.58
CA ALA A 145 5.91 -5.88 4.25
C ALA A 145 6.37 -7.23 3.72
N ALA A 146 7.67 -7.53 3.80
CA ALA A 146 8.21 -8.80 3.35
C ALA A 146 7.70 -9.99 4.17
N ALA A 147 7.48 -9.83 5.48
CA ALA A 147 6.90 -10.87 6.33
C ALA A 147 5.42 -11.09 5.98
N SER A 148 4.65 -10.03 5.81
CA SER A 148 3.24 -10.09 5.38
C SER A 148 3.09 -10.82 4.04
N MET A 149 3.90 -10.48 3.04
CA MET A 149 3.85 -11.12 1.73
C MET A 149 4.21 -12.62 1.79
N ARG A 150 5.23 -12.99 2.59
CA ARG A 150 5.57 -14.42 2.79
C ARG A 150 4.48 -15.18 3.51
N ALA A 151 3.86 -14.60 4.54
CA ALA A 151 2.74 -15.20 5.26
C ALA A 151 1.54 -15.46 4.32
N GLN A 152 1.20 -14.49 3.48
CA GLN A 152 0.14 -14.61 2.48
C GLN A 152 0.45 -15.70 1.44
N LEU A 153 1.70 -15.75 0.96
CA LEU A 153 2.14 -16.79 0.02
C LEU A 153 2.03 -18.18 0.64
N GLY A 154 2.50 -18.35 1.87
CA GLY A 154 2.38 -19.63 2.57
C GLY A 154 0.94 -20.09 2.75
N LEU A 155 0.00 -19.18 3.03
CA LEU A 155 -1.43 -19.48 3.09
C LEU A 155 -1.99 -19.89 1.73
N PHE A 156 -1.59 -19.21 0.67
CA PHE A 156 -1.99 -19.50 -0.71
C PHE A 156 -1.55 -20.91 -1.13
N GLU A 157 -0.27 -21.23 -0.94
CA GLU A 157 0.31 -22.51 -1.27
C GLU A 157 -0.28 -23.65 -0.43
N ALA A 158 -0.46 -23.44 0.88
CA ALA A 158 -1.06 -24.42 1.78
C ALA A 158 -2.53 -24.72 1.44
N ALA A 159 -3.23 -23.79 0.82
CA ALA A 159 -4.59 -23.97 0.33
C ALA A 159 -4.66 -24.62 -1.08
N GLY A 160 -3.53 -24.99 -1.68
CA GLY A 160 -3.46 -25.60 -3.00
C GLY A 160 -3.53 -24.62 -4.17
N GLY A 161 -3.30 -23.33 -3.93
CA GLY A 161 -3.22 -22.33 -4.99
C GLY A 161 -2.02 -22.53 -5.91
N VAL A 162 -2.20 -22.23 -7.20
CA VAL A 162 -1.17 -22.37 -8.24
C VAL A 162 -0.63 -21.01 -8.62
N LEU A 163 0.69 -20.81 -8.53
CA LEU A 163 1.37 -19.60 -8.97
C LEU A 163 2.02 -19.84 -10.34
N GLU A 164 1.62 -19.05 -11.33
CA GLU A 164 2.22 -19.04 -12.67
C GLU A 164 3.06 -17.78 -12.91
N ARG A 165 4.30 -17.95 -13.34
CA ARG A 165 5.17 -16.84 -13.78
C ARG A 165 4.97 -16.57 -15.27
N ALA A 166 4.08 -15.63 -15.58
CA ALA A 166 3.78 -15.25 -16.95
C ALA A 166 3.23 -13.80 -17.01
N LEU A 167 3.31 -13.20 -18.18
CA LEU A 167 2.75 -11.88 -18.45
C LEU A 167 1.33 -12.02 -18.97
N VAL A 168 0.36 -11.43 -18.30
CA VAL A 168 -1.00 -11.30 -18.81
C VAL A 168 -1.05 -10.14 -19.81
N ARG A 169 -1.57 -10.41 -21.01
CA ARG A 169 -1.69 -9.46 -22.12
C ARG A 169 -3.08 -8.85 -22.24
N GLY A 170 -4.09 -9.54 -21.74
CA GLY A 170 -5.47 -9.08 -21.80
C GLY A 170 -6.42 -9.98 -21.05
N VAL A 171 -7.61 -9.47 -20.82
CA VAL A 171 -8.71 -10.17 -20.16
C VAL A 171 -9.97 -9.92 -20.98
N GLU A 172 -10.68 -10.97 -21.32
CA GLU A 172 -11.86 -10.92 -22.17
C GLU A 172 -13.04 -11.62 -21.47
N PRO A 173 -14.14 -10.92 -21.20
CA PRO A 173 -15.40 -11.56 -20.82
C PRO A 173 -15.91 -12.49 -21.92
N VAL A 174 -16.30 -13.71 -21.56
CA VAL A 174 -16.85 -14.70 -22.50
C VAL A 174 -18.15 -15.28 -21.94
N ALA A 175 -18.88 -16.03 -22.76
CA ALA A 175 -20.09 -16.70 -22.29
C ALA A 175 -19.73 -17.68 -21.15
N GLY A 176 -20.29 -17.44 -19.96
CA GLY A 176 -20.10 -18.29 -18.79
C GLY A 176 -18.80 -18.04 -17.99
N GLY A 177 -18.12 -16.91 -18.19
CA GLY A 177 -16.93 -16.57 -17.40
C GLY A 177 -15.98 -15.60 -18.09
N VAL A 178 -14.69 -15.81 -17.90
CA VAL A 178 -13.62 -14.91 -18.35
C VAL A 178 -12.48 -15.71 -18.99
N ARG A 179 -11.86 -15.14 -20.01
CA ARG A 179 -10.64 -15.64 -20.65
C ARG A 179 -9.49 -14.67 -20.36
N VAL A 180 -8.39 -15.19 -19.84
CA VAL A 180 -7.18 -14.44 -19.54
C VAL A 180 -6.09 -14.84 -20.52
N HIS A 181 -5.66 -13.88 -21.33
CA HIS A 181 -4.62 -14.05 -22.35
C HIS A 181 -3.23 -13.92 -21.72
N VAL A 182 -2.50 -15.01 -21.74
CA VAL A 182 -1.16 -15.13 -21.16
C VAL A 182 -0.12 -15.21 -22.27
N ASP A 183 0.98 -14.48 -22.12
CA ASP A 183 2.04 -14.43 -23.14
C ASP A 183 2.62 -15.82 -23.41
N ARG A 184 2.70 -16.20 -24.69
CA ARG A 184 3.30 -17.48 -25.17
C ARG A 184 2.65 -18.76 -24.60
N GLN A 185 1.41 -18.68 -24.16
CA GLN A 185 0.64 -19.81 -23.64
C GLN A 185 -0.77 -19.82 -24.18
N ALA A 186 -1.48 -20.94 -24.03
CA ALA A 186 -2.92 -20.99 -24.26
C ALA A 186 -3.63 -20.10 -23.22
N PRO A 187 -4.71 -19.41 -23.59
CA PRO A 187 -5.46 -18.60 -22.64
C PRO A 187 -6.02 -19.45 -21.48
N LEU A 188 -5.99 -18.90 -20.28
CA LEU A 188 -6.66 -19.49 -19.12
C LEU A 188 -8.15 -19.11 -19.15
N THR A 189 -9.02 -20.06 -18.79
CA THR A 189 -10.46 -19.81 -18.65
C THR A 189 -10.88 -20.01 -17.20
N ALA A 190 -11.68 -19.08 -16.69
CA ALA A 190 -12.13 -19.09 -15.30
C ALA A 190 -13.58 -18.60 -15.20
N ASP A 191 -14.20 -18.81 -14.05
CA ASP A 191 -15.52 -18.26 -13.74
C ASP A 191 -15.38 -16.77 -13.38
N VAL A 192 -14.25 -16.40 -12.71
CA VAL A 192 -13.94 -15.02 -12.29
C VAL A 192 -12.45 -14.72 -12.50
N ALA A 193 -12.13 -13.48 -12.90
CA ALA A 193 -10.78 -12.93 -12.87
C ALA A 193 -10.68 -11.81 -11.81
N VAL A 194 -9.66 -11.87 -10.97
CA VAL A 194 -9.34 -10.81 -9.99
C VAL A 194 -8.09 -10.06 -10.47
N LEU A 195 -8.27 -8.83 -10.90
CA LEU A 195 -7.23 -7.99 -11.49
C LEU A 195 -6.67 -7.03 -10.43
N ALA A 196 -5.47 -7.30 -9.96
CA ALA A 196 -4.69 -6.42 -9.09
C ALA A 196 -3.26 -6.21 -9.63
N PRO A 197 -3.11 -5.78 -10.90
CA PRO A 197 -1.85 -5.85 -11.64
C PRO A 197 -0.89 -4.70 -11.30
N GLY A 198 -1.23 -3.84 -10.33
CA GLY A 198 -0.43 -2.67 -9.98
C GLY A 198 -0.18 -1.75 -11.17
N PRO A 199 1.09 -1.37 -11.47
CA PRO A 199 1.41 -0.52 -12.63
C PRO A 199 0.98 -1.09 -13.98
N GLY A 200 0.83 -2.41 -14.09
CA GLY A 200 0.34 -3.09 -15.29
C GLY A 200 -1.15 -2.89 -15.60
N ALA A 201 -1.90 -2.21 -14.71
CA ALA A 201 -3.31 -1.93 -14.93
C ALA A 201 -3.56 -1.11 -16.20
N VAL A 202 -2.67 -0.18 -16.54
CA VAL A 202 -2.83 0.73 -17.68
C VAL A 202 -3.15 -0.04 -18.97
N GLY A 203 -2.31 -1.02 -19.33
CA GLY A 203 -2.51 -1.79 -20.55
C GLY A 203 -3.71 -2.77 -20.51
N LEU A 204 -4.07 -3.26 -19.31
CA LEU A 204 -5.21 -4.18 -19.16
C LEU A 204 -6.57 -3.47 -19.24
N LEU A 205 -6.66 -2.23 -18.75
CA LEU A 205 -7.92 -1.47 -18.76
C LEU A 205 -8.39 -1.11 -20.17
N GLU A 206 -7.47 -0.88 -21.10
CA GLU A 206 -7.80 -0.61 -22.50
C GLU A 206 -8.61 -1.76 -23.13
N GLY A 207 -8.22 -3.00 -22.84
CA GLY A 207 -8.92 -4.20 -23.32
C GLY A 207 -10.28 -4.46 -22.67
N LEU A 208 -10.58 -3.79 -21.55
CA LEU A 208 -11.84 -3.91 -20.80
C LEU A 208 -12.79 -2.72 -21.02
N ASP A 209 -12.48 -1.82 -21.96
CA ASP A 209 -13.23 -0.57 -22.20
C ASP A 209 -13.41 0.30 -20.94
N VAL A 210 -12.43 0.25 -20.04
CA VAL A 210 -12.41 1.06 -18.83
C VAL A 210 -11.57 2.31 -19.06
N ARG A 211 -12.24 3.46 -19.12
CA ARG A 211 -11.60 4.77 -19.32
C ARG A 211 -11.18 5.37 -18.00
N LEU A 212 -10.02 4.96 -17.52
CA LEU A 212 -9.43 5.49 -16.28
C LEU A 212 -7.98 5.93 -16.54
N ARG A 213 -7.67 7.19 -16.29
CA ARG A 213 -6.30 7.71 -16.45
C ARG A 213 -5.48 7.34 -15.22
N LEU A 214 -4.69 6.29 -15.33
CA LEU A 214 -3.71 5.90 -14.32
C LEU A 214 -2.32 6.41 -14.70
N ARG A 215 -1.53 6.79 -13.69
CA ARG A 215 -0.13 7.22 -13.86
C ARG A 215 0.77 6.42 -12.95
N PRO A 216 1.44 5.38 -13.46
CA PRO A 216 2.48 4.69 -12.71
C PRO A 216 3.69 5.61 -12.47
N ARG A 217 4.20 5.62 -11.24
CA ARG A 217 5.28 6.48 -10.76
C ARG A 217 6.37 5.66 -10.10
N LEU A 218 7.59 6.17 -10.14
CA LEU A 218 8.69 5.72 -9.30
C LEU A 218 8.97 6.72 -8.19
N GLU A 219 9.23 6.21 -7.01
CA GLU A 219 9.56 6.97 -5.81
C GLU A 219 10.75 6.34 -5.09
N GLN A 220 11.51 7.15 -4.39
CA GLN A 220 12.70 6.72 -3.66
C GLN A 220 12.52 6.90 -2.17
N VAL A 221 12.98 5.90 -1.42
CA VAL A 221 13.15 5.96 0.03
C VAL A 221 14.62 5.72 0.39
N VAL A 222 15.03 6.26 1.52
CA VAL A 222 16.39 6.09 2.06
C VAL A 222 16.31 5.61 3.50
N HIS A 223 17.13 4.64 3.88
CA HIS A 223 17.31 4.21 5.25
C HIS A 223 18.51 4.94 5.86
N PHE A 224 18.32 5.48 7.06
CA PHE A 224 19.33 6.26 7.79
C PHE A 224 19.68 5.60 9.10
N GLY A 225 20.88 5.80 9.56
CA GLY A 225 21.33 5.30 10.85
C GLY A 225 22.84 5.20 10.99
N ASP A 226 23.26 4.39 11.97
CA ASP A 226 24.65 4.01 12.11
C ASP A 226 24.86 2.59 11.56
N ALA A 227 25.83 2.43 10.68
CA ALA A 227 26.14 1.10 10.11
C ALA A 227 26.65 0.10 11.18
N ALA A 228 27.21 0.60 12.29
CA ALA A 228 27.64 -0.23 13.41
C ALA A 228 26.47 -0.70 14.29
N ASP A 229 25.36 0.06 14.30
CA ASP A 229 24.12 -0.28 15.03
C ASP A 229 22.89 0.16 14.23
N PRO A 230 22.54 -0.56 13.18
CA PRO A 230 21.37 -0.22 12.35
C PRO A 230 20.04 -0.41 13.08
N GLY A 231 20.01 -1.11 14.22
CA GLY A 231 18.84 -1.30 15.08
C GLY A 231 18.57 -0.16 16.07
N ALA A 232 19.46 0.82 16.21
CA ALA A 232 19.34 1.91 17.19
C ALA A 232 18.00 2.66 17.14
N THR A 233 17.33 2.68 15.98
CA THR A 233 16.05 3.37 15.77
C THR A 233 14.82 2.43 15.76
N ASP A 234 14.98 1.15 16.07
CA ASP A 234 13.88 0.15 15.99
C ASP A 234 12.70 0.48 16.92
N GLY A 235 12.97 1.18 18.01
CA GLY A 235 11.97 1.64 18.97
C GLY A 235 11.34 3.01 18.65
N TYR A 236 11.77 3.70 17.60
CA TYR A 236 11.28 5.03 17.28
C TYR A 236 9.85 4.98 16.72
N ALA A 237 9.11 6.06 16.94
CA ALA A 237 7.80 6.26 16.34
C ALA A 237 7.92 6.50 14.84
N CYS A 238 6.82 6.29 14.14
CA CYS A 238 6.66 6.77 12.75
C CYS A 238 6.38 8.28 12.75
N PHE A 239 6.67 8.92 11.64
CA PHE A 239 6.43 10.35 11.47
C PHE A 239 5.90 10.65 10.06
N VAL A 240 4.92 11.53 9.99
CA VAL A 240 4.45 12.14 8.74
C VAL A 240 4.42 13.64 8.93
N ASP A 241 5.12 14.33 8.07
CA ASP A 241 5.13 15.79 7.96
C ASP A 241 4.48 16.18 6.63
N ARG A 242 3.26 16.69 6.72
CA ARG A 242 2.48 17.07 5.53
C ARG A 242 3.12 18.24 4.79
N PRO A 243 2.79 18.46 3.51
CA PRO A 243 3.29 19.60 2.78
C PRO A 243 2.97 20.91 3.53
N HIS A 244 3.91 21.82 3.55
CA HIS A 244 3.78 23.13 4.17
C HIS A 244 4.68 24.13 3.45
N PHE A 245 4.57 25.41 3.80
CA PHE A 245 5.46 26.44 3.27
C PHE A 245 6.52 26.82 4.31
N ALA A 246 7.75 26.92 3.87
CA ALA A 246 8.85 27.42 4.68
C ALA A 246 8.76 28.97 4.81
N ASP A 247 9.55 29.55 5.73
CA ASP A 247 9.55 31.01 5.99
C ASP A 247 9.91 31.85 4.74
N ASP A 248 10.66 31.26 3.81
CA ASP A 248 11.03 31.87 2.51
C ASP A 248 9.93 31.70 1.43
N GLY A 249 8.82 31.04 1.76
CA GLY A 249 7.70 30.79 0.86
C GLY A 249 7.84 29.57 -0.04
N ASP A 250 8.91 28.81 0.07
CA ASP A 250 9.10 27.58 -0.71
C ASP A 250 8.22 26.44 -0.13
N GLU A 251 7.60 25.68 -1.03
CA GLU A 251 6.84 24.50 -0.67
C GLU A 251 7.77 23.37 -0.20
N VAL A 252 7.53 22.89 1.02
CA VAL A 252 8.22 21.76 1.61
C VAL A 252 7.35 20.51 1.39
N PRO A 253 7.82 19.53 0.60
CA PRO A 253 7.02 18.35 0.27
C PRO A 253 6.76 17.47 1.49
N ASN A 254 5.68 16.69 1.43
CA ASN A 254 5.38 15.68 2.44
C ASN A 254 6.58 14.76 2.69
N LEU A 255 6.85 14.52 3.97
CA LEU A 255 7.81 13.51 4.42
C LEU A 255 7.08 12.43 5.20
N TYR A 256 7.45 11.20 4.99
CA TYR A 256 7.02 10.08 5.83
C TYR A 256 8.23 9.26 6.28
N ALA A 257 8.19 8.82 7.52
CA ALA A 257 9.32 8.11 8.12
C ALA A 257 8.86 7.03 9.09
N MET A 258 9.65 5.97 9.21
CA MET A 258 9.35 4.85 10.09
C MET A 258 10.60 4.02 10.41
N PRO A 259 10.65 3.37 11.58
CA PRO A 259 11.70 2.41 11.87
C PRO A 259 11.58 1.19 10.95
N THR A 260 12.73 0.67 10.53
CA THR A 260 12.84 -0.59 9.81
C THR A 260 13.76 -1.51 10.60
N PRO A 261 13.23 -2.51 11.31
CA PRO A 261 14.00 -3.31 12.26
C PRO A 261 15.30 -3.85 11.70
N GLY A 262 16.41 -3.52 12.38
CA GLY A 262 17.77 -3.90 11.98
C GLY A 262 18.29 -3.26 10.70
N ARG A 263 17.60 -2.24 10.13
CA ARG A 263 17.97 -1.57 8.88
C ARG A 263 17.95 -0.05 8.95
N GLY A 264 17.73 0.52 10.13
CA GLY A 264 17.68 1.96 10.35
C GLY A 264 16.29 2.58 10.18
N TYR A 265 16.26 3.88 10.11
CA TYR A 265 15.06 4.69 10.01
C TYR A 265 14.81 5.05 8.54
N LYS A 266 13.73 4.52 7.98
CA LYS A 266 13.34 4.74 6.59
C LYS A 266 12.66 6.08 6.44
N VAL A 267 13.06 6.87 5.46
CA VAL A 267 12.48 8.17 5.14
C VAL A 267 12.21 8.25 3.65
N GLY A 268 11.05 8.76 3.29
CA GLY A 268 10.66 9.12 1.93
C GLY A 268 10.09 10.53 1.89
N ILE A 269 10.19 11.19 0.75
CA ILE A 269 9.49 12.44 0.45
C ILE A 269 8.53 12.20 -0.71
N ASP A 270 7.35 12.81 -0.65
CA ASP A 270 6.33 12.67 -1.69
C ASP A 270 6.71 13.50 -2.92
N ARG A 271 7.75 13.05 -3.59
CA ARG A 271 8.25 13.62 -4.84
C ARG A 271 8.66 12.49 -5.77
N PRO A 272 7.82 12.11 -6.74
CA PRO A 272 8.14 11.05 -7.68
C PRO A 272 9.47 11.34 -8.42
N LEU A 273 10.27 10.31 -8.60
CA LEU A 273 11.50 10.40 -9.39
C LEU A 273 11.17 10.65 -10.87
N ARG A 274 10.23 9.88 -11.39
CA ARG A 274 9.77 9.91 -12.79
C ARG A 274 8.53 9.04 -12.98
N ASP A 275 7.91 9.20 -14.12
CA ASP A 275 6.85 8.27 -14.55
C ASP A 275 7.47 6.89 -14.86
N LEU A 276 6.73 5.84 -14.53
CA LEU A 276 7.08 4.46 -14.87
C LEU A 276 6.38 4.08 -16.18
N VAL A 277 7.16 3.77 -17.20
CA VAL A 277 6.64 3.29 -18.48
C VAL A 277 6.68 1.75 -18.57
N GLU A 278 5.87 1.17 -19.43
CA GLU A 278 5.85 -0.28 -19.63
C GLU A 278 7.22 -0.80 -20.05
N GLY A 279 7.66 -1.90 -19.44
CA GLY A 279 8.95 -2.52 -19.70
C GLY A 279 10.14 -1.89 -18.98
N ASP A 280 9.93 -0.78 -18.27
CA ASP A 280 10.99 -0.14 -17.49
C ASP A 280 11.36 -0.97 -16.23
N THR A 281 12.60 -1.43 -16.20
CA THR A 281 13.15 -2.23 -15.10
C THR A 281 14.20 -1.46 -14.28
N ASP A 282 14.54 -0.22 -14.64
CA ASP A 282 15.51 0.58 -13.92
C ASP A 282 14.95 1.00 -12.55
N ARG A 283 15.66 0.62 -11.50
CA ARG A 283 15.39 0.95 -10.10
C ARG A 283 16.61 1.57 -9.44
N THR A 284 17.45 2.23 -10.23
CA THR A 284 18.66 2.93 -9.74
C THR A 284 18.23 4.14 -8.90
N PRO A 285 18.68 4.23 -7.63
CA PRO A 285 18.42 5.40 -6.80
C PRO A 285 19.09 6.65 -7.36
N SER A 286 18.43 7.80 -7.20
CA SER A 286 18.96 9.12 -7.53
C SER A 286 19.84 9.66 -6.39
N GLU A 287 21.07 10.02 -6.69
CA GLU A 287 21.97 10.67 -5.72
C GLU A 287 21.42 12.01 -5.24
N ARG A 288 20.80 12.78 -6.14
CA ARG A 288 20.15 14.06 -5.81
C ARG A 288 19.02 13.86 -4.82
N THR A 289 18.11 12.89 -5.06
CA THR A 289 17.01 12.61 -4.16
C THR A 289 17.51 12.08 -2.81
N THR A 290 18.59 11.29 -2.82
CA THR A 290 19.25 10.86 -1.57
C THR A 290 19.77 12.04 -0.79
N ALA A 291 20.41 13.02 -1.45
CA ALA A 291 20.90 14.24 -0.81
C ALA A 291 19.74 15.10 -0.25
N ASP A 292 18.67 15.31 -1.04
CA ASP A 292 17.47 16.07 -0.59
C ASP A 292 16.85 15.45 0.67
N ILE A 293 16.69 14.12 0.70
CA ILE A 293 16.15 13.42 1.88
C ILE A 293 17.14 13.50 3.06
N THR A 294 18.45 13.39 2.80
CA THR A 294 19.47 13.51 3.85
C THR A 294 19.43 14.87 4.52
N ASP A 295 19.27 15.94 3.74
CA ASP A 295 19.18 17.30 4.26
C ASP A 295 17.91 17.50 5.11
N ARG A 296 16.78 16.89 4.71
CA ARG A 296 15.56 16.87 5.51
C ARG A 296 15.78 16.16 6.85
N VAL A 297 16.40 14.98 6.87
CA VAL A 297 16.70 14.24 8.10
C VAL A 297 17.62 15.05 9.01
N ARG A 298 18.71 15.63 8.47
CA ARG A 298 19.66 16.44 9.22
C ARG A 298 19.00 17.66 9.85
N ARG A 299 18.07 18.29 9.12
CA ARG A 299 17.38 19.49 9.58
C ARG A 299 16.32 19.16 10.62
N ASP A 300 15.45 18.16 10.34
CA ASP A 300 14.18 18.00 11.04
C ASP A 300 14.20 16.89 12.08
N ILE A 301 15.03 15.83 11.93
CA ILE A 301 15.02 14.65 12.80
C ILE A 301 16.43 14.36 13.34
N THR A 302 16.91 15.23 14.23
CA THR A 302 18.30 15.18 14.73
C THR A 302 18.61 13.93 15.57
N GLY A 303 17.60 13.20 16.02
CA GLY A 303 17.75 11.91 16.72
C GLY A 303 18.11 10.74 15.80
N VAL A 304 18.05 10.94 14.48
CA VAL A 304 18.45 9.95 13.47
C VAL A 304 19.77 10.39 12.85
N PRO A 305 20.84 9.59 12.92
CA PRO A 305 22.08 9.93 12.20
C PRO A 305 21.80 10.11 10.70
N PRO A 306 22.13 11.28 10.10
CA PRO A 306 21.82 11.57 8.70
C PRO A 306 22.84 10.91 7.76
N ARG A 307 23.06 9.61 7.93
CA ARG A 307 23.96 8.78 7.14
C ARG A 307 23.13 7.77 6.39
N PRO A 308 23.05 7.85 5.05
CA PRO A 308 22.38 6.84 4.23
C PRO A 308 23.02 5.46 4.43
N LEU A 309 22.22 4.47 4.78
CA LEU A 309 22.62 3.06 4.85
C LEU A 309 22.22 2.30 3.58
N ASP A 310 21.07 2.65 3.00
CA ASP A 310 20.51 2.02 1.82
C ASP A 310 19.51 2.97 1.17
N ALA A 311 19.38 2.90 -0.15
CA ALA A 311 18.36 3.62 -0.90
C ALA A 311 17.61 2.66 -1.83
N GLN A 312 16.28 2.76 -1.87
CA GLN A 312 15.42 1.87 -2.62
C GLN A 312 14.44 2.66 -3.49
N VAL A 313 14.21 2.19 -4.71
CA VAL A 313 13.21 2.74 -5.62
C VAL A 313 12.05 1.77 -5.71
N CYS A 314 10.85 2.26 -5.45
CA CYS A 314 9.60 1.51 -5.59
C CYS A 314 8.64 2.22 -6.53
N SER A 315 7.61 1.51 -6.97
CA SER A 315 6.56 2.09 -7.80
C SER A 315 5.24 2.20 -7.05
N TRP A 316 4.38 3.06 -7.53
CA TRP A 316 2.97 3.16 -7.18
C TRP A 316 2.19 3.68 -8.38
N THR A 317 0.87 3.61 -8.33
CA THR A 317 0.02 4.00 -9.47
C THR A 317 -1.00 5.02 -9.03
N GLU A 318 -0.87 6.24 -9.55
CA GLU A 318 -1.75 7.36 -9.25
C GLU A 318 -3.08 7.21 -10.02
N SER A 319 -4.19 7.38 -9.33
CA SER A 319 -5.51 7.57 -9.90
C SER A 319 -5.86 9.05 -10.01
N PRO A 320 -6.88 9.44 -10.80
CA PRO A 320 -7.19 10.85 -11.03
C PRO A 320 -7.56 11.65 -9.77
N ASP A 321 -8.11 11.00 -8.75
CA ASP A 321 -8.54 11.61 -7.48
C ASP A 321 -7.69 11.20 -6.27
N GLY A 322 -6.56 10.53 -6.49
CA GLY A 322 -5.68 10.04 -5.43
C GLY A 322 -6.30 8.94 -4.55
N ARG A 323 -7.40 8.31 -5.00
CA ARG A 323 -8.06 7.22 -4.29
C ARG A 323 -7.99 5.95 -5.13
N PHE A 324 -7.72 4.81 -4.50
CA PHE A 324 -7.71 3.54 -5.25
C PHE A 324 -9.09 3.17 -5.82
N VAL A 325 -9.12 2.26 -6.77
CA VAL A 325 -10.32 1.76 -7.45
C VAL A 325 -10.56 0.32 -7.07
N LEU A 326 -11.79 0.04 -6.63
CA LEU A 326 -12.31 -1.30 -6.38
C LEU A 326 -13.66 -1.41 -7.07
N ASP A 327 -13.81 -2.35 -8.00
CA ASP A 327 -15.08 -2.53 -8.72
C ASP A 327 -15.25 -3.95 -9.24
N THR A 328 -16.48 -4.25 -9.66
CA THR A 328 -16.82 -5.43 -10.43
C THR A 328 -17.29 -5.02 -11.82
N LEU A 329 -16.65 -5.56 -12.83
CA LEU A 329 -16.97 -5.31 -14.22
C LEU A 329 -17.84 -6.45 -14.79
N PRO A 330 -18.60 -6.22 -15.87
CA PRO A 330 -19.36 -7.28 -16.52
C PRO A 330 -18.48 -8.49 -16.89
N GLY A 331 -19.08 -9.68 -16.85
CA GLY A 331 -18.41 -10.93 -17.27
C GLY A 331 -17.46 -11.54 -16.26
N GLY A 332 -17.64 -11.27 -14.97
CA GLY A 332 -16.87 -11.96 -13.92
C GLY A 332 -15.49 -11.36 -13.68
N VAL A 333 -15.31 -10.07 -13.89
CA VAL A 333 -14.04 -9.38 -13.65
C VAL A 333 -14.13 -8.52 -12.39
N VAL A 334 -13.24 -8.75 -11.42
CA VAL A 334 -13.03 -7.89 -10.23
C VAL A 334 -11.78 -7.07 -10.47
N LEU A 335 -11.87 -5.75 -10.31
CA LEU A 335 -10.78 -4.81 -10.56
C LEU A 335 -10.33 -4.13 -9.27
N ALA A 336 -9.01 -4.12 -9.04
CA ALA A 336 -8.36 -3.35 -7.99
C ALA A 336 -7.10 -2.67 -8.55
N CYS A 337 -7.08 -1.34 -8.60
CA CYS A 337 -5.97 -0.58 -9.18
C CYS A 337 -5.86 0.83 -8.59
N GLY A 338 -4.84 1.60 -9.01
CA GLY A 338 -4.68 3.01 -8.66
C GLY A 338 -4.44 3.25 -7.17
N ASP A 339 -3.52 2.49 -6.57
CA ASP A 339 -3.23 2.50 -5.12
C ASP A 339 -2.80 3.87 -4.57
N SER A 340 -2.38 4.78 -5.44
CA SER A 340 -2.02 6.18 -5.12
C SER A 340 -1.06 6.30 -3.92
N GLY A 341 -0.10 5.35 -3.81
CA GLY A 341 0.89 5.30 -2.74
C GLY A 341 0.37 4.80 -1.38
N GLU A 342 -0.92 4.48 -1.27
CA GLU A 342 -1.54 4.10 0.02
C GLU A 342 -1.91 2.61 0.12
N GLY A 343 -1.68 1.81 -0.91
CA GLY A 343 -2.26 0.48 -1.05
C GLY A 343 -1.82 -0.56 -0.02
N PHE A 344 -0.54 -0.58 0.34
CA PHE A 344 0.01 -1.69 1.13
C PHE A 344 -0.59 -1.80 2.55
N LYS A 345 -0.92 -0.69 3.21
CA LYS A 345 -1.52 -0.68 4.55
C LYS A 345 -2.85 -1.43 4.61
N PHE A 346 -3.53 -1.57 3.48
CA PHE A 346 -4.78 -2.30 3.34
C PHE A 346 -4.62 -3.74 2.82
N SER A 347 -3.39 -4.23 2.61
CA SER A 347 -3.10 -5.51 1.96
C SER A 347 -3.94 -6.67 2.50
N ALA A 348 -3.92 -6.92 3.81
CA ALA A 348 -4.68 -8.02 4.41
C ALA A 348 -6.21 -7.83 4.26
N LEU A 349 -6.71 -6.59 4.36
CA LEU A 349 -8.12 -6.27 4.14
C LEU A 349 -8.53 -6.48 2.68
N MET A 350 -7.67 -6.10 1.73
CA MET A 350 -7.96 -6.28 0.30
C MET A 350 -8.11 -7.75 -0.07
N GLY A 351 -7.41 -8.65 0.62
CA GLY A 351 -7.64 -10.08 0.48
C GLY A 351 -9.10 -10.47 0.73
N LEU A 352 -9.68 -9.98 1.80
CA LEU A 352 -11.09 -10.23 2.17
C LEU A 352 -12.06 -9.55 1.20
N VAL A 353 -11.83 -8.26 0.92
CA VAL A 353 -12.71 -7.44 0.06
C VAL A 353 -12.77 -8.00 -1.36
N LEU A 354 -11.62 -8.30 -1.97
CA LEU A 354 -11.57 -8.81 -3.34
C LEU A 354 -12.13 -10.24 -3.45
N ALA A 355 -11.96 -11.06 -2.41
CA ALA A 355 -12.59 -12.37 -2.35
C ALA A 355 -14.12 -12.26 -2.25
N ASP A 356 -14.62 -11.34 -1.44
CA ASP A 356 -16.06 -11.08 -1.33
C ASP A 356 -16.66 -10.59 -2.65
N LEU A 357 -15.99 -9.66 -3.34
CA LEU A 357 -16.40 -9.19 -4.66
C LEU A 357 -16.37 -10.32 -5.70
N ALA A 358 -15.37 -11.20 -5.67
CA ALA A 358 -15.27 -12.35 -6.57
C ALA A 358 -16.40 -13.37 -6.35
N GLU A 359 -16.86 -13.52 -5.12
CA GLU A 359 -18.03 -14.33 -4.74
C GLU A 359 -19.38 -13.64 -5.05
N GLY A 360 -19.37 -12.45 -5.66
CA GLY A 360 -20.58 -11.70 -6.01
C GLY A 360 -21.27 -11.06 -4.80
N ARG A 361 -20.58 -10.89 -3.67
CA ARG A 361 -21.12 -10.19 -2.51
C ARG A 361 -21.22 -8.70 -2.77
N THR A 362 -22.29 -8.09 -2.35
CA THR A 362 -22.45 -6.63 -2.46
C THR A 362 -21.46 -5.93 -1.53
N PRO A 363 -20.65 -4.98 -2.03
CA PRO A 363 -19.75 -4.20 -1.18
C PRO A 363 -20.55 -3.33 -0.20
N ASP A 364 -20.03 -3.14 1.00
CA ASP A 364 -20.55 -2.15 1.93
C ASP A 364 -20.28 -0.72 1.43
N ALA A 365 -20.87 0.28 2.10
CA ALA A 365 -20.77 1.68 1.67
C ALA A 365 -19.33 2.21 1.63
N ASP A 366 -18.46 1.76 2.53
CA ASP A 366 -17.07 2.19 2.56
C ASP A 366 -16.28 1.66 1.36
N VAL A 367 -16.49 0.39 0.98
CA VAL A 367 -15.87 -0.21 -0.21
C VAL A 367 -16.48 0.37 -1.49
N ALA A 368 -17.81 0.54 -1.54
CA ALA A 368 -18.51 1.11 -2.69
C ALA A 368 -18.05 2.54 -3.03
N ALA A 369 -17.58 3.30 -2.05
CA ALA A 369 -17.03 4.64 -2.25
C ALA A 369 -15.77 4.66 -3.17
N PHE A 370 -15.17 3.49 -3.44
CA PHE A 370 -14.00 3.33 -4.33
C PHE A 370 -14.36 2.81 -5.72
N SER A 371 -15.64 2.69 -6.06
CA SER A 371 -16.08 2.21 -7.38
C SER A 371 -15.73 3.17 -8.51
N LEU A 372 -15.68 2.66 -9.75
CA LEU A 372 -15.48 3.45 -10.97
C LEU A 372 -16.60 4.45 -11.21
N ALA A 373 -17.81 4.19 -10.68
CA ALA A 373 -18.96 5.07 -10.85
C ALA A 373 -18.70 6.51 -10.42
N ARG A 374 -17.74 6.74 -9.50
CA ARG A 374 -17.36 8.10 -9.06
C ARG A 374 -16.69 8.93 -10.16
N PHE A 375 -16.21 8.32 -11.23
CA PHE A 375 -15.64 8.99 -12.40
C PHE A 375 -16.63 9.18 -13.55
N ALA A 376 -17.84 8.62 -13.46
CA ALA A 376 -18.85 8.71 -14.51
C ALA A 376 -19.54 10.07 -14.59
N THR A 377 -19.22 11.01 -13.71
CA THR A 377 -19.88 12.32 -13.56
C THR A 377 -19.00 13.50 -14.03
N VAL A 378 -17.91 13.25 -14.77
CA VAL A 378 -17.03 14.31 -15.30
C VAL A 378 -17.06 14.31 -16.82
#